data_cfcfab9423936209001727bc049cc602
#
_entry.id   cfcfab9423936209001727bc049cc602
#
_cell.length_a   1.000
_cell.length_b   1.000
_cell.length_c   1.000
_cell.angle_alpha   90.00
_cell.angle_beta   90.00
_cell.angle_gamma   90.00
#
_symmetry.space_group_name_H-M   'P 1'
#
loop_
_entity.id
_entity.type
_entity.pdbx_description
1 polymer ?
#
loop_
_entity_poly.entity_id
_entity_poly.type
_entity_poly.pdbx_seq_one_letter_code
_entity_poly.pdbx_strand_id
1 'polypeptide(L)'
;KKMGIPDIKRTVYKKVANTLLPKHASLLKAFNKPLNLIESEKDKIAFMFLTIGNLTQPHFIYNFLRDGADRCTVYSHSKDIDSINQKFLIDAQVENVNTKWGDIGLVHATNNMLKEAYKNKTNQYFVLLSEKCVPLYNFDYIYEKVTSEKKSWIHPIHQGGEKMKKKYNA
;
A
#
# COMPACT_ATOMS: atom_id res chain seq x y z
N LYS A 1 -26.73 8.26 27.93
CA LYS A 1 -27.18 7.18 27.02
C LYS A 1 -26.47 7.38 25.68
N LYS A 2 -25.48 6.55 25.34
CA LYS A 2 -24.89 6.51 24.01
C LYS A 2 -25.87 5.76 23.10
N MET A 3 -26.47 6.46 22.14
CA MET A 3 -27.21 5.81 21.06
C MET A 3 -26.19 5.14 20.13
N GLY A 4 -26.18 3.80 20.13
CA GLY A 4 -25.39 3.02 19.21
C GLY A 4 -25.91 3.19 17.78
N ILE A 5 -25.03 3.47 16.83
CA ILE A 5 -25.35 3.47 15.40
C ILE A 5 -25.76 2.04 15.05
N PRO A 6 -26.96 1.83 14.44
CA PRO A 6 -27.45 0.48 14.17
C PRO A 6 -26.53 -0.28 13.21
N ASP A 7 -26.33 -1.54 13.49
CA ASP A 7 -25.49 -2.53 12.79
C ASP A 7 -25.93 -2.84 11.33
N ILE A 8 -26.86 -2.03 10.80
CA ILE A 8 -27.47 -2.17 9.47
C ILE A 8 -26.40 -2.09 8.35
N LYS A 9 -25.41 -1.20 8.47
CA LYS A 9 -24.36 -1.07 7.46
C LYS A 9 -23.49 -2.34 7.35
N ARG A 10 -23.16 -2.98 8.47
CA ARG A 10 -22.33 -4.20 8.50
C ARG A 10 -23.06 -5.41 7.91
N THR A 11 -24.37 -5.50 8.13
CA THR A 11 -25.22 -6.57 7.59
C THR A 11 -25.43 -6.41 6.08
N VAL A 12 -25.64 -5.18 5.59
CA VAL A 12 -25.79 -4.91 4.15
C VAL A 12 -24.47 -5.20 3.41
N TYR A 13 -23.32 -4.77 3.93
CA TYR A 13 -22.02 -5.08 3.34
C TYR A 13 -21.72 -6.58 3.31
N LYS A 14 -22.05 -7.33 4.36
CA LYS A 14 -21.90 -8.80 4.37
C LYS A 14 -22.83 -9.47 3.34
N LYS A 15 -24.06 -9.00 3.20
CA LYS A 15 -25.03 -9.58 2.26
C LYS A 15 -24.64 -9.29 0.80
N VAL A 16 -24.19 -8.07 0.50
CA VAL A 16 -23.68 -7.68 -0.82
C VAL A 16 -22.38 -8.43 -1.13
N ALA A 17 -21.45 -8.53 -0.18
CA ALA A 17 -20.22 -9.30 -0.34
C ALA A 17 -20.51 -10.77 -0.63
N ASN A 18 -21.43 -11.41 0.10
CA ASN A 18 -21.77 -12.83 -0.09
C ASN A 18 -22.52 -13.10 -1.41
N THR A 19 -23.25 -12.11 -1.95
CA THR A 19 -23.94 -12.24 -3.25
C THR A 19 -22.98 -12.06 -4.43
N LEU A 20 -21.90 -11.28 -4.25
CA LEU A 20 -20.88 -11.02 -5.28
C LEU A 20 -19.74 -12.01 -5.24
N LEU A 21 -19.51 -12.73 -4.12
CA LEU A 21 -18.40 -13.65 -3.88
C LEU A 21 -18.21 -14.76 -4.92
N PRO A 22 -19.24 -15.41 -5.50
CA PRO A 22 -19.02 -16.46 -6.49
C PRO A 22 -18.36 -15.96 -7.77
N LYS A 23 -18.67 -14.72 -8.18
CA LYS A 23 -18.05 -14.09 -9.36
C LYS A 23 -16.67 -13.52 -9.06
N HIS A 24 -16.40 -13.15 -7.80
CA HIS A 24 -15.11 -12.63 -7.35
C HIS A 24 -14.11 -13.72 -6.94
N ALA A 25 -14.53 -14.93 -6.63
CA ALA A 25 -13.61 -16.03 -6.32
C ALA A 25 -12.68 -16.39 -7.48
N SER A 26 -13.16 -16.28 -8.73
CA SER A 26 -12.33 -16.44 -9.93
C SER A 26 -11.38 -15.26 -10.13
N LEU A 27 -11.80 -14.05 -9.79
CA LEU A 27 -10.95 -12.86 -9.79
C LEU A 27 -9.87 -12.98 -8.70
N LEU A 28 -10.19 -13.36 -7.47
CA LEU A 28 -9.22 -13.57 -6.38
C LEU A 28 -8.16 -14.61 -6.75
N LYS A 29 -8.52 -15.69 -7.46
CA LYS A 29 -7.56 -16.67 -8.00
C LYS A 29 -6.63 -16.07 -9.07
N ALA A 30 -7.08 -15.05 -9.81
CA ALA A 30 -6.24 -14.39 -10.82
C ALA A 30 -5.16 -13.50 -10.17
N PHE A 31 -5.33 -13.04 -8.92
CA PHE A 31 -4.40 -12.16 -8.22
C PHE A 31 -3.30 -12.89 -7.43
N ASN A 32 -3.35 -14.22 -7.39
CA ASN A 32 -2.26 -15.06 -6.90
C ASN A 32 -1.11 -15.19 -7.92
N LYS A 33 -1.03 -14.25 -8.86
CA LYS A 33 0.02 -14.20 -9.86
C LYS A 33 1.18 -13.34 -9.39
N PRO A 34 2.43 -13.71 -9.71
CA PRO A 34 3.57 -12.83 -9.52
C PRO A 34 3.40 -11.59 -10.41
N LEU A 35 3.91 -10.47 -9.95
CA LEU A 35 4.02 -9.27 -10.76
C LEU A 35 5.32 -9.37 -11.58
N ASN A 36 5.22 -9.49 -12.89
CA ASN A 36 6.38 -9.55 -13.76
C ASN A 36 6.88 -8.12 -14.03
N LEU A 37 7.78 -7.64 -13.20
CA LEU A 37 8.47 -6.37 -13.42
C LEU A 37 9.52 -6.51 -14.51
N ILE A 38 9.71 -5.45 -15.29
CA ILE A 38 10.63 -5.41 -16.42
C ILE A 38 11.86 -4.58 -16.04
N GLU A 39 13.05 -5.15 -16.24
CA GLU A 39 14.29 -4.38 -16.10
C GLU A 39 14.36 -3.29 -17.18
N SER A 40 14.63 -2.07 -16.75
CA SER A 40 14.80 -0.92 -17.66
C SER A 40 15.70 0.12 -17.00
N GLU A 41 16.36 0.94 -17.83
CA GLU A 41 17.18 2.08 -17.40
C GLU A 41 16.34 3.35 -17.08
N LYS A 42 15.04 3.27 -17.23
CA LYS A 42 14.14 4.39 -16.89
C LYS A 42 14.14 4.65 -15.39
N ASP A 43 13.94 5.90 -15.04
CA ASP A 43 13.63 6.28 -13.66
C ASP A 43 12.40 5.53 -13.17
N LYS A 44 12.50 4.89 -12.01
CA LYS A 44 11.41 4.07 -11.44
C LYS A 44 10.82 4.72 -10.20
N ILE A 45 9.54 4.43 -10.01
CA ILE A 45 8.83 4.70 -8.75
C ILE A 45 8.87 3.43 -7.90
N ALA A 46 9.46 3.51 -6.70
CA ALA A 46 9.41 2.46 -5.71
C ALA A 46 8.09 2.57 -4.90
N PHE A 47 7.18 1.64 -5.12
CA PHE A 47 5.94 1.54 -4.34
C PHE A 47 6.19 0.67 -3.10
N MET A 48 6.07 1.28 -1.92
CA MET A 48 6.34 0.67 -0.63
C MET A 48 5.02 0.46 0.13
N PHE A 49 4.64 -0.79 0.32
CA PHE A 49 3.38 -1.17 0.99
C PHE A 49 3.63 -1.52 2.46
N LEU A 50 3.21 -0.63 3.35
CA LEU A 50 3.20 -0.86 4.79
C LEU A 50 1.80 -1.34 5.20
N THR A 51 1.65 -2.64 5.48
CA THR A 51 0.35 -3.27 5.65
C THR A 51 0.25 -4.06 6.96
N ILE A 52 -0.99 -4.38 7.38
CA ILE A 52 -1.21 -5.39 8.43
C ILE A 52 -1.16 -6.78 7.81
N GLY A 53 -1.82 -6.97 6.68
CA GLY A 53 -1.91 -8.21 5.92
C GLY A 53 -2.18 -7.91 4.45
N ASN A 54 -3.19 -8.54 3.86
CA ASN A 54 -3.57 -8.34 2.47
C ASN A 54 -4.04 -6.93 2.15
N LEU A 55 -3.80 -6.46 0.91
CA LEU A 55 -4.45 -5.27 0.37
C LEU A 55 -5.96 -5.47 0.28
N THR A 56 -6.72 -4.41 0.57
CA THR A 56 -8.20 -4.46 0.51
C THR A 56 -8.73 -4.50 -0.92
N GLN A 57 -7.99 -3.94 -1.86
CA GLN A 57 -8.35 -3.84 -3.28
C GLN A 57 -7.18 -4.27 -4.19
N PRO A 58 -6.73 -5.54 -4.11
CA PRO A 58 -5.50 -5.99 -4.77
C PRO A 58 -5.55 -5.90 -6.29
N HIS A 59 -6.73 -6.06 -6.89
CA HIS A 59 -6.89 -6.01 -8.34
C HIS A 59 -6.57 -4.65 -8.95
N PHE A 60 -6.99 -3.56 -8.29
CA PHE A 60 -6.68 -2.21 -8.76
C PHE A 60 -5.18 -1.95 -8.69
N ILE A 61 -4.55 -2.32 -7.57
CA ILE A 61 -3.10 -2.16 -7.39
C ILE A 61 -2.33 -3.04 -8.38
N TYR A 62 -2.71 -4.31 -8.53
CA TYR A 62 -2.03 -5.23 -9.44
C TYR A 62 -2.07 -4.71 -10.90
N ASN A 63 -3.26 -4.33 -11.39
CA ASN A 63 -3.40 -3.81 -12.75
C ASN A 63 -2.61 -2.51 -12.95
N PHE A 64 -2.68 -1.60 -11.99
CA PHE A 64 -1.93 -0.36 -12.00
C PHE A 64 -0.40 -0.62 -12.09
N LEU A 65 0.14 -1.50 -11.25
CA LEU A 65 1.57 -1.82 -11.25
C LEU A 65 1.99 -2.57 -12.52
N ARG A 66 1.13 -3.48 -13.03
CA ARG A 66 1.38 -4.19 -14.29
C ARG A 66 1.50 -3.23 -15.48
N ASP A 67 0.64 -2.22 -15.53
CA ASP A 67 0.65 -1.23 -16.62
C ASP A 67 1.92 -0.35 -16.59
N GLY A 68 2.62 -0.31 -15.46
CA GLY A 68 3.91 0.37 -15.28
C GLY A 68 5.08 -0.56 -15.00
N ALA A 69 5.03 -1.82 -15.43
CA ALA A 69 6.00 -2.86 -15.04
C ALA A 69 7.47 -2.53 -15.36
N ASP A 70 7.74 -1.67 -16.34
CA ASP A 70 9.06 -1.19 -16.75
C ASP A 70 9.52 0.07 -16.00
N ARG A 71 8.62 0.69 -15.23
CA ARG A 71 8.82 2.00 -14.57
C ARG A 71 8.50 1.99 -13.08
N CYS A 72 8.35 0.81 -12.48
CA CYS A 72 8.14 0.69 -11.05
C CYS A 72 8.89 -0.47 -10.44
N THR A 73 9.04 -0.43 -9.12
CA THR A 73 9.46 -1.52 -8.25
C THR A 73 8.51 -1.61 -7.08
N VAL A 74 8.45 -2.77 -6.44
CA VAL A 74 7.53 -3.01 -5.32
C VAL A 74 8.31 -3.53 -4.12
N TYR A 75 7.99 -2.98 -2.95
CA TYR A 75 8.51 -3.39 -1.65
C TYR A 75 7.34 -3.50 -0.68
N SER A 76 7.39 -4.45 0.20
CA SER A 76 6.30 -4.71 1.14
C SER A 76 6.85 -5.02 2.53
N HIS A 77 6.20 -4.47 3.54
CA HIS A 77 6.34 -4.88 4.93
C HIS A 77 4.95 -5.14 5.49
N SER A 78 4.67 -6.38 5.82
CA SER A 78 3.38 -6.77 6.39
C SER A 78 3.56 -7.24 7.83
N LYS A 79 2.78 -6.68 8.74
CA LYS A 79 2.81 -7.07 10.15
C LYS A 79 2.47 -8.55 10.34
N ASP A 80 1.45 -9.03 9.64
CA ASP A 80 0.94 -10.41 9.69
C ASP A 80 1.24 -11.08 8.34
N ILE A 81 2.50 -11.49 8.17
CA ILE A 81 3.01 -12.06 6.93
C ILE A 81 2.32 -13.39 6.60
N ASP A 82 1.96 -14.18 7.61
CA ASP A 82 1.35 -15.50 7.42
C ASP A 82 -0.09 -15.40 6.88
N SER A 83 -0.74 -14.26 7.07
CA SER A 83 -2.09 -14.02 6.54
C SER A 83 -2.13 -13.57 5.09
N ILE A 84 -0.97 -13.27 4.46
CA ILE A 84 -0.91 -12.76 3.10
C ILE A 84 -1.08 -13.90 2.11
N ASN A 85 -1.99 -13.72 1.15
CA ASN A 85 -2.17 -14.63 0.02
C ASN A 85 -1.97 -13.97 -1.35
N GLN A 86 -1.52 -12.71 -1.36
CA GLN A 86 -1.26 -11.93 -2.57
C GLN A 86 0.20 -12.12 -2.98
N LYS A 87 0.43 -12.94 -4.01
CA LYS A 87 1.77 -13.37 -4.43
C LYS A 87 2.75 -12.23 -4.64
N PHE A 88 2.33 -11.15 -5.31
CA PHE A 88 3.20 -10.00 -5.58
C PHE A 88 3.63 -9.23 -4.32
N LEU A 89 2.84 -9.26 -3.23
CA LEU A 89 3.25 -8.72 -1.93
C LEU A 89 4.21 -9.65 -1.20
N ILE A 90 3.97 -10.97 -1.30
CA ILE A 90 4.85 -11.98 -0.70
C ILE A 90 6.24 -11.88 -1.34
N ASP A 91 6.30 -11.78 -2.66
CA ASP A 91 7.57 -11.69 -3.41
C ASP A 91 8.34 -10.39 -3.13
N ALA A 92 7.64 -9.34 -2.69
CA ALA A 92 8.19 -8.02 -2.42
C ALA A 92 8.52 -7.77 -0.93
N GLN A 93 8.37 -8.79 -0.05
CA GLN A 93 8.63 -8.62 1.38
C GLN A 93 10.08 -8.25 1.65
N VAL A 94 10.26 -7.22 2.48
CA VAL A 94 11.55 -6.87 3.07
C VAL A 94 11.69 -7.48 4.46
N GLU A 95 12.86 -7.31 5.08
CA GLU A 95 13.09 -7.74 6.47
C GLU A 95 11.98 -7.24 7.39
N ASN A 96 11.31 -8.18 8.08
CA ASN A 96 10.17 -7.89 8.94
C ASN A 96 10.64 -7.41 10.32
N VAL A 97 9.97 -6.39 10.82
CA VAL A 97 10.12 -5.89 12.20
C VAL A 97 8.76 -5.81 12.87
N ASN A 98 8.74 -6.03 14.18
CA ASN A 98 7.49 -5.95 14.92
C ASN A 98 6.95 -4.52 14.91
N THR A 99 5.68 -4.37 14.52
CA THR A 99 5.01 -3.07 14.39
C THR A 99 3.76 -3.00 15.24
N LYS A 100 3.57 -1.84 15.86
CA LYS A 100 2.35 -1.44 16.54
C LYS A 100 1.89 -0.10 15.99
N TRP A 101 0.58 0.14 15.95
CA TRP A 101 0.04 1.42 15.53
C TRP A 101 0.52 2.56 16.45
N GLY A 102 1.10 3.60 15.86
CA GLY A 102 1.64 4.74 16.62
C GLY A 102 2.97 4.46 17.33
N ASP A 103 3.64 3.35 17.06
CA ASP A 103 4.93 2.98 17.63
C ASP A 103 6.07 3.26 16.64
N ILE A 104 7.29 3.38 17.18
CA ILE A 104 8.55 3.55 16.42
C ILE A 104 8.79 2.40 15.44
N GLY A 105 8.23 1.21 15.68
CA GLY A 105 8.31 0.06 14.79
C GLY A 105 7.81 0.35 13.36
N LEU A 106 6.82 1.25 13.20
CA LEU A 106 6.36 1.69 11.87
C LEU A 106 7.43 2.47 11.12
N VAL A 107 8.23 3.27 11.83
CA VAL A 107 9.35 4.02 11.24
C VAL A 107 10.46 3.04 10.84
N HIS A 108 10.77 2.04 11.67
CA HIS A 108 11.77 1.01 11.34
C HIS A 108 11.35 0.19 10.12
N ALA A 109 10.08 -0.23 10.02
CA ALA A 109 9.53 -0.92 8.86
C ALA A 109 9.65 -0.09 7.57
N THR A 110 9.28 1.20 7.65
CA THR A 110 9.42 2.13 6.53
C THR A 110 10.89 2.31 6.12
N ASN A 111 11.79 2.45 7.08
CA ASN A 111 13.22 2.59 6.81
C ASN A 111 13.82 1.31 6.19
N ASN A 112 13.36 0.11 6.57
CA ASN A 112 13.81 -1.14 5.95
C ASN A 112 13.38 -1.19 4.48
N MET A 113 12.14 -0.82 4.16
CA MET A 113 11.68 -0.71 2.76
C MET A 113 12.49 0.31 1.97
N LEU A 114 12.74 1.50 2.55
CA LEU A 114 13.56 2.53 1.90
C LEU A 114 14.98 2.07 1.64
N LYS A 115 15.63 1.43 2.61
CA LYS A 115 16.99 0.87 2.46
C LYS A 115 17.05 -0.16 1.32
N GLU A 116 16.05 -1.05 1.26
CA GLU A 116 16.00 -2.05 0.21
C GLU A 116 15.74 -1.41 -1.16
N ALA A 117 14.78 -0.49 -1.24
CA ALA A 117 14.46 0.24 -2.45
C ALA A 117 15.64 1.08 -2.98
N TYR A 118 16.43 1.66 -2.09
CA TYR A 118 17.59 2.51 -2.45
C TYR A 118 18.77 1.72 -3.06
N LYS A 119 18.80 0.39 -2.89
CA LYS A 119 19.81 -0.46 -3.55
C LYS A 119 19.65 -0.45 -5.07
N ASN A 120 18.44 -0.36 -5.57
CA ASN A 120 18.17 -0.21 -6.99
C ASN A 120 18.33 1.25 -7.42
N LYS A 121 19.37 1.54 -8.19
CA LYS A 121 19.75 2.91 -8.59
C LYS A 121 18.77 3.54 -9.59
N THR A 122 17.90 2.77 -10.23
CA THR A 122 16.83 3.32 -11.07
C THR A 122 15.65 3.84 -10.27
N ASN A 123 15.52 3.51 -8.98
CA ASN A 123 14.50 4.07 -8.10
C ASN A 123 14.83 5.53 -7.74
N GLN A 124 14.14 6.46 -8.35
CA GLN A 124 14.31 7.90 -8.12
C GLN A 124 13.18 8.49 -7.26
N TYR A 125 12.05 7.81 -7.20
CA TYR A 125 10.85 8.24 -6.48
C TYR A 125 10.34 7.14 -5.57
N PHE A 126 9.84 7.52 -4.38
CA PHE A 126 9.44 6.58 -3.33
C PHE A 126 8.02 6.93 -2.85
N VAL A 127 7.11 5.98 -2.90
CA VAL A 127 5.70 6.18 -2.54
C VAL A 127 5.32 5.19 -1.44
N LEU A 128 4.98 5.70 -0.25
CA LEU A 128 4.51 4.88 0.88
C LEU A 128 2.99 4.73 0.82
N LEU A 129 2.51 3.50 0.86
CA LEU A 129 1.11 3.15 0.75
C LEU A 129 0.69 2.21 1.88
N SER A 130 -0.57 2.32 2.32
CA SER A 130 -1.19 1.34 3.22
C SER A 130 -2.03 0.33 2.43
N GLU A 131 -2.52 -0.70 3.12
CA GLU A 131 -3.41 -1.72 2.54
C GLU A 131 -4.74 -1.17 1.99
N LYS A 132 -5.10 0.07 2.33
CA LYS A 132 -6.37 0.72 1.92
C LYS A 132 -6.20 1.69 0.75
N CYS A 133 -4.97 1.98 0.37
CA CYS A 133 -4.70 2.88 -0.74
C CYS A 133 -5.11 2.26 -2.08
N VAL A 134 -5.67 3.08 -2.96
CA VAL A 134 -6.00 2.71 -4.35
C VAL A 134 -5.58 3.83 -5.29
N PRO A 135 -5.09 3.53 -6.51
CA PRO A 135 -4.79 4.54 -7.50
C PRO A 135 -6.10 5.17 -8.02
N LEU A 136 -6.13 6.50 -8.10
CA LEU A 136 -7.27 7.25 -8.65
C LEU A 136 -7.09 7.56 -10.15
N TYR A 137 -5.88 7.42 -10.66
CA TYR A 137 -5.50 7.67 -12.05
C TYR A 137 -4.72 6.47 -12.60
N ASN A 138 -4.58 6.39 -13.91
CA ASN A 138 -3.76 5.36 -14.55
C ASN A 138 -2.26 5.58 -14.23
N PHE A 139 -1.46 4.56 -14.51
CA PHE A 139 -0.03 4.58 -14.18
C PHE A 139 0.70 5.70 -14.92
N ASP A 140 0.44 5.89 -16.21
CA ASP A 140 1.13 6.88 -17.03
C ASP A 140 0.96 8.31 -16.50
N TYR A 141 -0.27 8.65 -16.12
CA TYR A 141 -0.54 9.97 -15.52
C TYR A 141 0.21 10.17 -14.19
N ILE A 142 0.18 9.16 -13.30
CA ILE A 142 0.89 9.23 -12.02
C ILE A 142 2.40 9.33 -12.24
N TYR A 143 2.94 8.52 -13.16
CA TYR A 143 4.35 8.52 -13.48
C TYR A 143 4.80 9.88 -14.01
N GLU A 144 4.13 10.43 -15.01
CA GLU A 144 4.41 11.74 -15.56
C GLU A 144 4.34 12.84 -14.49
N LYS A 145 3.28 12.83 -13.68
CA LYS A 145 3.10 13.80 -12.60
C LYS A 145 4.23 13.76 -11.57
N VAL A 146 4.64 12.57 -11.15
CA VAL A 146 5.69 12.38 -10.15
C VAL A 146 7.05 12.77 -10.70
N THR A 147 7.36 12.41 -11.96
CA THR A 147 8.69 12.62 -12.54
C THR A 147 8.92 14.04 -13.06
N SER A 148 7.85 14.72 -13.53
CA SER A 148 7.96 16.07 -14.08
C SER A 148 8.20 17.14 -13.02
N GLU A 149 7.61 17.00 -11.83
CA GLU A 149 7.64 18.04 -10.81
C GLU A 149 8.90 18.01 -9.91
N LYS A 150 9.66 16.92 -9.89
CA LYS A 150 10.92 16.72 -9.14
C LYS A 150 10.87 17.24 -7.69
N LYS A 151 9.77 17.00 -7.01
CA LYS A 151 9.53 17.44 -5.63
C LYS A 151 8.92 16.32 -4.80
N SER A 152 9.02 16.44 -3.47
CA SER A 152 8.30 15.57 -2.52
C SER A 152 6.93 16.14 -2.22
N TRP A 153 5.93 15.25 -2.11
CA TRP A 153 4.58 15.61 -1.66
C TRP A 153 4.34 15.08 -0.27
N ILE A 154 4.13 16.00 0.66
CA ILE A 154 3.73 15.70 2.03
C ILE A 154 2.47 16.51 2.30
N HIS A 155 1.37 15.84 2.65
CA HIS A 155 0.17 16.51 3.08
C HIS A 155 0.20 16.73 4.60
N PRO A 156 0.50 17.94 5.09
CA PRO A 156 0.48 18.21 6.52
C PRO A 156 -0.98 18.20 6.99
N ILE A 157 -1.37 17.18 7.74
CA ILE A 157 -2.68 17.14 8.39
C ILE A 157 -2.63 18.06 9.60
N HIS A 158 -3.11 19.28 9.45
CA HIS A 158 -3.29 20.23 10.56
C HIS A 158 -4.47 19.86 11.51
N GLN A 159 -4.88 18.60 11.54
CA GLN A 159 -5.90 18.09 12.47
C GLN A 159 -5.31 17.68 13.82
N GLY A 160 -4.29 18.38 14.28
CA GLY A 160 -3.77 18.25 15.63
C GLY A 160 -4.56 19.14 16.59
N GLY A 161 -5.73 18.69 17.07
CA GLY A 161 -6.36 19.32 18.23
C GLY A 161 -5.41 19.30 19.45
N GLU A 162 -5.75 20.00 20.51
CA GLU A 162 -4.92 20.14 21.74
C GLU A 162 -4.34 18.83 22.30
N LYS A 163 -4.98 17.68 22.04
CA LYS A 163 -4.47 16.35 22.42
C LYS A 163 -3.19 15.96 21.70
N MET A 164 -3.00 16.40 20.45
CA MET A 164 -1.75 16.13 19.71
C MET A 164 -0.63 17.06 20.17
N LYS A 165 -0.93 18.34 20.46
CA LYS A 165 0.05 19.30 21.01
C LYS A 165 0.65 18.80 22.32
N LYS A 166 -0.18 18.22 23.24
CA LYS A 166 0.30 17.63 24.49
C LYS A 166 1.22 16.43 24.31
N LYS A 167 1.11 15.70 23.22
CA LYS A 167 1.92 14.50 22.95
C LYS A 167 3.33 14.82 22.42
N TYR A 168 3.51 16.00 21.82
CA TYR A 168 4.80 16.43 21.25
C TYR A 168 5.55 17.44 22.13
N ASN A 169 4.92 17.94 23.20
CA ASN A 169 5.52 18.89 24.15
C ASN A 169 5.85 18.24 25.51
N ALA A 170 5.91 16.90 25.59
CA ALA A 170 6.27 16.15 26.78
C ALA A 170 7.70 15.61 26.68
#